data_0130ed4bad1d90da7e7213ad539a118a
#
_entry.id   0130ed4bad1d90da7e7213ad539a118a
#
_cell.length_a   1.000
_cell.length_b   1.000
_cell.length_c   1.000
_cell.angle_alpha   90.00
_cell.angle_beta   90.00
_cell.angle_gamma   90.00
#
_symmetry.space_group_name_H-M   'P 1'
#
loop_
_entity.id
_entity.type
_entity.pdbx_description
1 polymer ?
#
loop_
_entity_poly.entity_id
_entity_poly.type
_entity_poly.pdbx_seq_one_letter_code
_entity_poly.pdbx_strand_id
1 'polypeptide(L)'
;MIKRRKFLRTSAFGLFGSTVISLPTILKAEHFDTGSLIKQPDQCETYFVRENTPITIHISRNGDNVSTVSICTEEIQAGSVIPTHKHINEDEYFYFISGSGIIIANDIEFPFKSGTSGFVPRNTWHSIKNTSTDKVLFQFGYTPAGFEDFFRQIGTPKGQQFKQKPKDEFDLIAKKYGMVFR
;
A
#
# COMPACT_ATOMS: atom_id res chain seq x y z
N MET A 1 -13.88 30.46 -20.60
CA MET A 1 -13.48 30.18 -21.99
C MET A 1 -12.30 29.21 -21.96
N ILE A 2 -12.56 27.92 -22.11
CA ILE A 2 -11.55 26.84 -21.94
C ILE A 2 -11.04 26.46 -23.32
N LYS A 3 -9.75 26.65 -23.60
CA LYS A 3 -9.10 26.27 -24.86
C LYS A 3 -8.89 24.77 -24.93
N ARG A 4 -9.59 24.07 -25.83
CA ARG A 4 -9.38 22.67 -26.17
C ARG A 4 -8.08 22.53 -26.99
N ARG A 5 -7.15 21.69 -26.50
CA ARG A 5 -5.97 21.30 -27.29
C ARG A 5 -6.36 20.25 -28.34
N LYS A 6 -6.00 20.51 -29.60
CA LYS A 6 -6.21 19.59 -30.71
C LYS A 6 -5.16 18.47 -30.70
N PHE A 7 -5.61 17.24 -30.74
CA PHE A 7 -4.78 16.06 -31.00
C PHE A 7 -4.52 15.97 -32.51
N LEU A 8 -3.26 16.01 -32.92
CA LEU A 8 -2.85 15.71 -34.29
C LEU A 8 -2.65 14.20 -34.44
N ARG A 9 -3.48 13.57 -35.27
CA ARG A 9 -3.27 12.21 -35.78
C ARG A 9 -2.36 12.31 -36.99
N THR A 10 -1.20 11.65 -36.96
CA THR A 10 -0.40 11.40 -38.15
C THR A 10 -0.39 9.89 -38.37
N SER A 11 -1.06 9.44 -39.43
CA SER A 11 -0.99 8.06 -39.90
C SER A 11 0.14 7.98 -40.90
N ALA A 12 1.12 7.09 -40.68
CA ALA A 12 2.10 6.71 -41.69
C ALA A 12 2.05 5.20 -41.88
N PHE A 13 1.63 4.77 -43.06
CA PHE A 13 1.78 3.40 -43.58
C PHE A 13 3.20 3.22 -44.10
N GLY A 14 3.84 2.08 -43.80
CA GLY A 14 5.13 1.74 -44.37
C GLY A 14 5.67 0.36 -44.01
N LEU A 15 5.44 -0.60 -44.88
CA LEU A 15 6.25 -1.76 -45.29
C LEU A 15 6.92 -2.72 -44.26
N PHE A 16 6.59 -3.98 -44.46
CA PHE A 16 7.15 -5.20 -43.86
C PHE A 16 8.68 -5.30 -43.97
N GLY A 17 9.33 -5.52 -42.83
CA GLY A 17 10.70 -6.03 -42.72
C GLY A 17 10.80 -6.89 -41.48
N SER A 18 11.07 -8.21 -41.66
CA SER A 18 11.27 -9.17 -40.59
C SER A 18 12.51 -8.83 -39.79
N THR A 19 12.38 -8.28 -38.60
CA THR A 19 13.47 -8.12 -37.63
C THR A 19 13.12 -8.80 -36.33
N VAL A 20 14.04 -9.64 -35.88
CA VAL A 20 14.05 -10.33 -34.61
C VAL A 20 13.81 -9.32 -33.49
N ILE A 21 12.67 -9.44 -32.79
CA ILE A 21 12.36 -8.58 -31.65
C ILE A 21 13.22 -9.06 -30.47
N SER A 22 14.28 -8.34 -30.19
CA SER A 22 14.96 -8.41 -28.88
C SER A 22 13.97 -7.97 -27.80
N LEU A 23 13.84 -8.77 -26.75
CA LEU A 23 13.05 -8.47 -25.54
C LEU A 23 13.36 -7.06 -25.03
N PRO A 24 12.35 -6.29 -24.66
CA PRO A 24 12.55 -4.94 -24.19
C PRO A 24 13.36 -4.94 -22.90
N THR A 25 14.43 -4.21 -22.90
CA THR A 25 15.16 -3.74 -21.72
C THR A 25 14.16 -3.24 -20.67
N ILE A 26 14.31 -3.71 -19.44
CA ILE A 26 13.55 -3.24 -18.27
C ILE A 26 13.57 -1.71 -18.28
N LEU A 27 12.43 -1.09 -18.58
CA LEU A 27 12.26 0.34 -18.46
C LEU A 27 12.42 0.69 -16.97
N LYS A 28 13.56 1.25 -16.58
CA LYS A 28 13.66 2.02 -15.34
C LYS A 28 12.56 3.07 -15.39
N ALA A 29 11.84 3.26 -14.27
CA ALA A 29 10.87 4.34 -14.16
C ALA A 29 11.53 5.65 -14.59
N GLU A 30 11.21 6.11 -15.79
CA GLU A 30 11.64 7.43 -16.23
C GLU A 30 10.81 8.43 -15.42
N HIS A 31 11.50 9.25 -14.66
CA HIS A 31 10.93 10.42 -14.02
C HIS A 31 10.55 11.39 -15.14
N PHE A 32 9.30 11.34 -15.60
CA PHE A 32 8.78 12.38 -16.46
C PHE A 32 8.79 13.68 -15.66
N ASP A 33 9.36 14.74 -16.22
CA ASP A 33 9.46 16.09 -15.65
C ASP A 33 8.09 16.79 -15.48
N THR A 34 7.06 16.00 -15.25
CA THR A 34 5.66 16.41 -15.00
C THR A 34 5.32 16.45 -13.52
N GLY A 35 6.24 16.05 -12.62
CA GLY A 35 5.96 15.83 -11.20
C GLY A 35 5.08 14.60 -10.93
N SER A 36 4.80 13.79 -11.96
CA SER A 36 3.99 12.56 -11.82
C SER A 36 4.88 11.35 -11.53
N LEU A 37 4.45 10.50 -10.62
CA LEU A 37 5.09 9.23 -10.28
C LEU A 37 4.21 8.07 -10.75
N ILE A 38 4.77 7.20 -11.58
CA ILE A 38 4.13 5.96 -12.03
C ILE A 38 5.08 4.80 -11.73
N LYS A 39 4.63 3.83 -10.94
CA LYS A 39 5.43 2.64 -10.59
C LYS A 39 4.75 1.37 -11.10
N GLN A 40 5.57 0.47 -11.63
CA GLN A 40 5.14 -0.87 -11.99
C GLN A 40 5.23 -1.82 -10.76
N PRO A 41 4.53 -2.96 -10.75
CA PRO A 41 4.53 -3.87 -9.60
C PRO A 41 5.91 -4.38 -9.17
N ASP A 42 6.84 -4.55 -10.11
CA ASP A 42 8.23 -4.98 -9.88
C ASP A 42 9.12 -3.88 -9.27
N GLN A 43 8.64 -2.65 -9.24
CA GLN A 43 9.31 -1.50 -8.62
C GLN A 43 8.81 -1.23 -7.18
N CYS A 44 7.85 -2.03 -6.70
CA CYS A 44 7.29 -1.91 -5.37
C CYS A 44 8.01 -2.81 -4.38
N GLU A 45 8.10 -2.37 -3.13
CA GLU A 45 8.73 -3.12 -2.06
C GLU A 45 7.70 -3.96 -1.32
N THR A 46 7.99 -5.23 -1.04
CA THR A 46 7.11 -6.09 -0.24
C THR A 46 7.82 -6.60 1.00
N TYR A 47 7.16 -6.49 2.13
CA TYR A 47 7.61 -6.94 3.44
C TYR A 47 6.58 -7.87 4.08
N PHE A 48 7.04 -8.92 4.73
CA PHE A 48 6.19 -9.80 5.54
C PHE A 48 6.24 -9.32 6.99
N VAL A 49 5.14 -8.80 7.51
CA VAL A 49 5.01 -8.35 8.91
C VAL A 49 4.56 -9.47 9.85
N ARG A 50 3.99 -10.52 9.27
CA ARG A 50 3.68 -11.84 9.86
C ARG A 50 3.95 -12.86 8.78
N GLU A 51 4.12 -14.13 9.13
CA GLU A 51 4.62 -15.19 8.24
C GLU A 51 3.91 -15.25 6.88
N ASN A 52 2.61 -15.02 6.83
CA ASN A 52 1.81 -15.08 5.61
C ASN A 52 1.04 -13.78 5.33
N THR A 53 1.54 -12.65 5.83
CA THR A 53 0.88 -11.34 5.68
C THR A 53 1.82 -10.39 4.96
N PRO A 54 1.78 -10.36 3.61
CA PRO A 54 2.57 -9.42 2.83
C PRO A 54 1.93 -8.04 2.86
N ILE A 55 2.77 -7.03 3.09
CA ILE A 55 2.46 -5.62 2.83
C ILE A 55 3.35 -5.15 1.68
N THR A 56 2.74 -4.62 0.63
CA THR A 56 3.45 -4.03 -0.50
C THR A 56 3.34 -2.51 -0.44
N ILE A 57 4.48 -1.83 -0.44
CA ILE A 57 4.59 -0.37 -0.45
C ILE A 57 4.70 0.08 -1.90
N HIS A 58 3.69 0.79 -2.38
CA HIS A 58 3.61 1.27 -3.76
C HIS A 58 4.17 2.69 -3.89
N ILE A 59 3.72 3.60 -3.02
CA ILE A 59 4.16 5.00 -2.97
C ILE A 59 4.52 5.35 -1.53
N SER A 60 5.65 6.02 -1.34
CA SER A 60 6.19 6.30 -0.01
C SER A 60 6.95 7.62 0.04
N ARG A 61 7.14 8.16 1.27
CA ARG A 61 7.98 9.34 1.50
C ARG A 61 9.45 9.06 1.17
N ASN A 62 10.02 8.02 1.75
CA ASN A 62 11.46 7.73 1.69
C ASN A 62 11.80 6.81 0.51
N GLY A 63 11.24 6.58 -0.45
CA GLY A 63 11.59 5.86 -1.67
C GLY A 63 11.27 6.68 -2.90
N ASP A 64 10.19 7.47 -2.79
CA ASP A 64 9.60 8.12 -3.94
C ASP A 64 9.53 9.66 -3.76
N ASN A 65 9.96 10.18 -2.61
CA ASN A 65 9.93 11.60 -2.26
C ASN A 65 8.49 12.20 -2.29
N VAL A 66 7.49 11.39 -1.96
CA VAL A 66 6.09 11.82 -1.85
C VAL A 66 5.74 12.04 -0.37
N SER A 67 5.57 13.30 0.04
CA SER A 67 5.34 13.65 1.45
C SER A 67 3.87 13.69 1.86
N THR A 68 2.96 13.80 0.91
CA THR A 68 1.53 14.06 1.17
C THR A 68 0.75 12.78 1.47
N VAL A 69 1.05 11.68 0.77
CA VAL A 69 0.30 10.44 0.85
C VAL A 69 1.21 9.24 0.60
N SER A 70 0.99 8.14 1.30
CA SER A 70 1.55 6.84 0.95
C SER A 70 0.46 5.91 0.43
N ILE A 71 0.85 4.91 -0.37
CA ILE A 71 -0.06 3.88 -0.89
C ILE A 71 0.56 2.52 -0.62
N CYS A 72 -0.18 1.67 0.06
CA CYS A 72 0.19 0.29 0.38
C CYS A 72 -0.95 -0.67 0.06
N THR A 73 -0.63 -1.97 -0.03
CA THR A 73 -1.62 -3.05 -0.03
C THR A 73 -1.23 -4.10 1.00
N GLU A 74 -2.22 -4.74 1.62
CA GLU A 74 -2.03 -5.87 2.54
C GLU A 74 -3.01 -7.00 2.23
N GLU A 75 -2.54 -8.24 2.42
CA GLU A 75 -3.38 -9.43 2.44
C GLU A 75 -3.63 -9.86 3.88
N ILE A 76 -4.89 -9.88 4.31
CA ILE A 76 -5.30 -10.40 5.63
C ILE A 76 -5.80 -11.83 5.44
N GLN A 77 -5.14 -12.79 6.08
CA GLN A 77 -5.51 -14.21 6.00
C GLN A 77 -6.91 -14.45 6.60
N ALA A 78 -7.58 -15.52 6.17
CA ALA A 78 -8.88 -15.95 6.71
C ALA A 78 -8.85 -16.04 8.24
N GLY A 79 -9.84 -15.45 8.90
CA GLY A 79 -9.95 -15.43 10.36
C GLY A 79 -8.93 -14.55 11.10
N SER A 80 -8.00 -13.91 10.40
CA SER A 80 -6.99 -13.04 11.01
C SER A 80 -7.53 -11.65 11.35
N VAL A 81 -6.83 -10.99 12.28
CA VAL A 81 -7.16 -9.65 12.79
C VAL A 81 -5.93 -8.77 12.74
N ILE A 82 -6.08 -7.55 12.22
CA ILE A 82 -5.15 -6.46 12.52
C ILE A 82 -5.49 -5.96 13.92
N PRO A 83 -4.57 -6.06 14.90
CA PRO A 83 -4.86 -5.70 16.30
C PRO A 83 -5.38 -4.29 16.44
N THR A 84 -6.16 -4.03 17.50
CA THR A 84 -6.67 -2.68 17.80
C THR A 84 -5.51 -1.74 18.06
N HIS A 85 -5.41 -0.69 17.26
CA HIS A 85 -4.35 0.30 17.32
C HIS A 85 -4.85 1.68 16.91
N LYS A 86 -3.99 2.68 17.05
CA LYS A 86 -4.21 4.02 16.50
C LYS A 86 -2.90 4.65 16.06
N HIS A 87 -2.96 5.52 15.08
CA HIS A 87 -1.86 6.37 14.62
C HIS A 87 -1.96 7.74 15.27
N ILE A 88 -0.84 8.25 15.79
CA ILE A 88 -0.80 9.57 16.44
C ILE A 88 -0.61 10.68 15.40
N ASN A 89 0.17 10.43 14.37
CA ASN A 89 0.67 11.47 13.46
C ASN A 89 -0.05 11.50 12.11
N GLU A 90 -0.64 10.37 11.70
CA GLU A 90 -1.21 10.19 10.36
C GLU A 90 -2.70 9.85 10.42
N ASP A 91 -3.46 10.35 9.47
CA ASP A 91 -4.77 9.81 9.13
C ASP A 91 -4.59 8.61 8.21
N GLU A 92 -5.42 7.58 8.34
CA GLU A 92 -5.39 6.39 7.50
C GLU A 92 -6.61 6.34 6.59
N TYR A 93 -6.43 5.93 5.34
CA TYR A 93 -7.51 5.63 4.42
C TYR A 93 -7.35 4.22 3.86
N PHE A 94 -8.46 3.58 3.48
CA PHE A 94 -8.43 2.25 2.89
C PHE A 94 -9.57 2.01 1.89
N TYR A 95 -9.31 1.05 0.99
CA TYR A 95 -10.26 0.55 0.01
C TYR A 95 -10.13 -0.97 -0.09
N PHE A 96 -11.22 -1.71 0.14
CA PHE A 96 -11.24 -3.16 0.06
C PHE A 96 -11.41 -3.62 -1.38
N ILE A 97 -10.36 -4.26 -1.92
CA ILE A 97 -10.32 -4.76 -3.30
C ILE A 97 -11.09 -6.08 -3.39
N SER A 98 -10.88 -6.98 -2.40
CA SER A 98 -11.58 -8.27 -2.34
C SER A 98 -11.77 -8.73 -0.90
N GLY A 99 -12.72 -9.66 -0.71
CA GLY A 99 -13.05 -10.24 0.59
C GLY A 99 -14.10 -9.44 1.36
N SER A 100 -14.36 -9.86 2.59
CA SER A 100 -15.33 -9.26 3.51
C SER A 100 -14.91 -9.44 4.96
N GLY A 101 -15.45 -8.60 5.85
CA GLY A 101 -15.14 -8.66 7.27
C GLY A 101 -15.77 -7.53 8.05
N ILE A 102 -15.13 -7.16 9.15
CA ILE A 102 -15.57 -6.11 10.06
C ILE A 102 -14.42 -5.15 10.33
N ILE A 103 -14.67 -3.85 10.17
CA ILE A 103 -13.84 -2.77 10.70
C ILE A 103 -14.42 -2.40 12.07
N ILE A 104 -13.57 -2.22 13.06
CA ILE A 104 -13.98 -1.68 14.36
C ILE A 104 -13.30 -0.32 14.49
N ALA A 105 -14.08 0.74 14.71
CA ALA A 105 -13.57 2.09 14.95
C ALA A 105 -14.26 2.69 16.16
N ASN A 106 -13.47 3.08 17.18
CA ASN A 106 -13.96 3.55 18.48
C ASN A 106 -15.06 2.63 19.08
N ASP A 107 -14.79 1.31 19.05
CA ASP A 107 -15.66 0.24 19.56
C ASP A 107 -16.99 0.07 18.79
N ILE A 108 -17.15 0.72 17.62
CA ILE A 108 -18.30 0.55 16.71
C ILE A 108 -17.90 -0.35 15.55
N GLU A 109 -18.72 -1.36 15.27
CA GLU A 109 -18.50 -2.31 14.18
C GLU A 109 -19.12 -1.83 12.87
N PHE A 110 -18.33 -1.90 11.80
CA PHE A 110 -18.75 -1.57 10.44
C PHE A 110 -18.44 -2.78 9.54
N PRO A 111 -19.44 -3.51 9.04
CA PRO A 111 -19.19 -4.57 8.07
C PRO A 111 -18.66 -3.99 6.77
N PHE A 112 -17.69 -4.68 6.17
CA PHE A 112 -17.16 -4.32 4.85
C PHE A 112 -17.24 -5.48 3.87
N LYS A 113 -17.22 -5.15 2.60
CA LYS A 113 -17.07 -6.05 1.46
C LYS A 113 -16.20 -5.38 0.39
N SER A 114 -15.91 -6.11 -0.69
CA SER A 114 -15.25 -5.51 -1.87
C SER A 114 -15.97 -4.23 -2.32
N GLY A 115 -15.20 -3.17 -2.59
CA GLY A 115 -15.69 -1.82 -2.93
C GLY A 115 -15.91 -0.89 -1.74
N THR A 116 -15.84 -1.38 -0.49
CA THR A 116 -15.95 -0.51 0.69
C THR A 116 -14.70 0.36 0.83
N SER A 117 -14.91 1.65 1.10
CA SER A 117 -13.87 2.63 1.43
C SER A 117 -14.00 3.09 2.88
N GLY A 118 -12.89 3.45 3.50
CA GLY A 118 -12.87 4.03 4.83
C GLY A 118 -11.82 5.12 4.99
N PHE A 119 -12.06 5.97 5.97
CA PHE A 119 -11.13 6.99 6.43
C PHE A 119 -11.13 7.02 7.95
N VAL A 120 -9.98 6.85 8.55
CA VAL A 120 -9.77 6.81 10.00
C VAL A 120 -8.89 8.00 10.39
N PRO A 121 -9.44 9.01 11.06
CA PRO A 121 -8.64 10.12 11.55
C PRO A 121 -7.58 9.64 12.55
N ARG A 122 -6.44 10.31 12.60
CA ARG A 122 -5.43 10.08 13.64
C ARG A 122 -6.03 10.09 15.04
N ASN A 123 -5.42 9.37 15.95
CA ASN A 123 -5.91 9.15 17.32
C ASN A 123 -7.21 8.34 17.44
N THR A 124 -7.75 7.78 16.36
CA THR A 124 -8.92 6.89 16.39
C THR A 124 -8.49 5.44 16.60
N TRP A 125 -8.99 4.79 17.65
CA TRP A 125 -8.80 3.36 17.86
C TRP A 125 -9.50 2.57 16.77
N HIS A 126 -8.79 1.68 16.08
CA HIS A 126 -9.38 0.87 15.02
C HIS A 126 -8.69 -0.48 14.87
N SER A 127 -9.40 -1.40 14.24
CA SER A 127 -8.93 -2.74 13.86
C SER A 127 -9.69 -3.22 12.64
N ILE A 128 -9.13 -4.21 11.92
CA ILE A 128 -9.77 -4.86 10.79
C ILE A 128 -9.75 -6.37 11.04
N LYS A 129 -10.92 -6.99 10.96
CA LYS A 129 -11.09 -8.43 11.15
C LYS A 129 -11.59 -9.07 9.86
N ASN A 130 -10.83 -9.99 9.32
CA ASN A 130 -11.31 -10.86 8.25
C ASN A 130 -12.19 -11.96 8.86
N THR A 131 -13.50 -11.87 8.63
CA THR A 131 -14.48 -12.86 9.11
C THR A 131 -14.87 -13.88 8.04
N SER A 132 -14.28 -13.79 6.85
CA SER A 132 -14.53 -14.70 5.75
C SER A 132 -13.58 -15.91 5.77
N THR A 133 -13.86 -16.90 4.92
CA THR A 133 -13.02 -18.07 4.67
C THR A 133 -11.89 -17.81 3.68
N ASP A 134 -11.94 -16.68 2.99
CA ASP A 134 -10.97 -16.28 1.99
C ASP A 134 -10.08 -15.15 2.49
N LYS A 135 -8.99 -14.90 1.78
CA LYS A 135 -8.14 -13.75 2.04
C LYS A 135 -8.87 -12.44 1.72
N VAL A 136 -8.64 -11.42 2.52
CA VAL A 136 -8.99 -10.04 2.21
C VAL A 136 -7.77 -9.36 1.60
N LEU A 137 -7.95 -8.71 0.45
CA LEU A 137 -6.97 -7.78 -0.12
C LEU A 137 -7.51 -6.36 -0.02
N PHE A 138 -6.75 -5.47 0.58
CA PHE A 138 -7.12 -4.06 0.63
C PHE A 138 -5.92 -3.15 0.32
N GLN A 139 -6.22 -2.01 -0.27
CA GLN A 139 -5.32 -0.88 -0.39
C GLN A 139 -5.53 0.03 0.79
N PHE A 140 -4.45 0.52 1.35
CA PHE A 140 -4.46 1.52 2.42
C PHE A 140 -3.30 2.48 2.26
N GLY A 141 -3.31 3.53 3.05
CA GLY A 141 -2.22 4.48 3.09
C GLY A 141 -2.46 5.57 4.12
N TYR A 142 -1.47 6.43 4.24
CA TYR A 142 -1.39 7.43 5.30
C TYR A 142 -1.26 8.83 4.73
N THR A 143 -1.82 9.80 5.45
CA THR A 143 -1.62 11.22 5.17
C THR A 143 -1.30 11.97 6.47
N PRO A 144 -0.11 12.63 6.57
CA PRO A 144 0.98 12.64 5.60
C PRO A 144 1.64 11.27 5.43
N ALA A 145 2.41 11.07 4.35
CA ALA A 145 3.22 9.88 4.17
C ALA A 145 4.37 9.82 5.20
N GLY A 146 4.85 8.61 5.50
CA GLY A 146 5.97 8.36 6.41
C GLY A 146 5.79 7.14 7.31
N PHE A 147 4.53 6.78 7.62
CA PHE A 147 4.27 5.59 8.45
C PHE A 147 4.66 4.28 7.75
N GLU A 148 4.70 4.22 6.44
CA GLU A 148 5.11 3.04 5.67
C GLU A 148 6.53 2.56 6.02
N ASP A 149 7.37 3.43 6.54
CA ASP A 149 8.70 3.06 7.05
C ASP A 149 8.65 2.15 8.29
N PHE A 150 7.55 2.18 9.03
CA PHE A 150 7.29 1.21 10.08
C PHE A 150 7.35 -0.22 9.55
N PHE A 151 6.69 -0.49 8.40
CA PHE A 151 6.69 -1.83 7.79
C PHE A 151 8.08 -2.24 7.30
N ARG A 152 8.89 -1.30 6.81
CA ARG A 152 10.29 -1.55 6.46
C ARG A 152 11.13 -2.00 7.66
N GLN A 153 10.84 -1.44 8.84
CA GLN A 153 11.60 -1.74 10.05
C GLN A 153 11.13 -3.00 10.76
N ILE A 154 9.83 -3.30 10.79
CA ILE A 154 9.33 -4.51 11.45
C ILE A 154 9.31 -5.73 10.56
N GLY A 155 9.16 -5.55 9.24
CA GLY A 155 8.94 -6.63 8.28
C GLY A 155 10.22 -7.29 7.78
N THR A 156 10.05 -8.50 7.27
CA THR A 156 11.09 -9.23 6.53
C THR A 156 10.90 -8.99 5.03
N PRO A 157 11.92 -8.51 4.29
CA PRO A 157 11.81 -8.31 2.85
C PRO A 157 11.41 -9.59 2.10
N LYS A 158 10.61 -9.48 1.05
CA LYS A 158 10.25 -10.60 0.18
C LYS A 158 11.48 -11.32 -0.36
N GLY A 159 11.46 -12.64 -0.33
CA GLY A 159 12.59 -13.49 -0.76
C GLY A 159 13.56 -13.85 0.35
N GLN A 160 13.39 -13.32 1.55
CA GLN A 160 14.15 -13.72 2.74
C GLN A 160 13.30 -14.63 3.64
N GLN A 161 13.98 -15.47 4.46
CA GLN A 161 13.30 -16.26 5.47
C GLN A 161 12.64 -15.35 6.51
N PHE A 162 11.35 -15.52 6.76
CA PHE A 162 10.61 -14.72 7.73
C PHE A 162 11.25 -14.76 9.10
N LYS A 163 11.44 -13.57 9.69
CA LYS A 163 11.97 -13.39 11.04
C LYS A 163 11.13 -12.37 11.79
N GLN A 164 10.39 -12.85 12.78
CA GLN A 164 9.62 -11.96 13.63
C GLN A 164 10.55 -11.12 14.53
N LYS A 165 10.23 -9.85 14.68
CA LYS A 165 10.92 -8.96 15.61
C LYS A 165 10.62 -9.36 17.07
N PRO A 166 11.60 -9.33 17.98
CA PRO A 166 11.35 -9.40 19.40
C PRO A 166 10.36 -8.32 19.85
N LYS A 167 9.56 -8.63 20.87
CA LYS A 167 8.48 -7.72 21.31
C LYS A 167 8.98 -6.36 21.74
N ASP A 168 10.08 -6.30 22.47
CA ASP A 168 10.72 -5.07 22.93
C ASP A 168 11.22 -4.19 21.75
N GLU A 169 11.84 -4.81 20.73
CA GLU A 169 12.24 -4.12 19.52
C GLU A 169 11.02 -3.59 18.74
N PHE A 170 9.99 -4.42 18.60
CA PHE A 170 8.73 -4.03 17.97
C PHE A 170 8.08 -2.83 18.67
N ASP A 171 7.98 -2.85 20.00
CA ASP A 171 7.36 -1.80 20.81
C ASP A 171 8.12 -0.47 20.66
N LEU A 172 9.47 -0.51 20.61
CA LEU A 172 10.29 0.67 20.36
C LEU A 172 10.05 1.27 18.97
N ILE A 173 9.96 0.42 17.96
CA ILE A 173 9.68 0.86 16.59
C ILE A 173 8.26 1.43 16.50
N ALA A 174 7.26 0.75 17.08
CA ALA A 174 5.88 1.24 17.11
C ALA A 174 5.79 2.65 17.73
N LYS A 175 6.43 2.83 18.89
CA LYS A 175 6.51 4.13 19.57
C LYS A 175 7.16 5.21 18.69
N LYS A 176 8.25 4.87 18.00
CA LYS A 176 8.98 5.78 17.11
C LYS A 176 8.07 6.33 16.01
N TYR A 177 7.17 5.50 15.46
CA TYR A 177 6.24 5.87 14.40
C TYR A 177 4.87 6.33 14.91
N GLY A 178 4.72 6.54 16.23
CA GLY A 178 3.45 7.00 16.80
C GLY A 178 2.32 5.98 16.71
N MET A 179 2.63 4.68 16.59
CA MET A 179 1.66 3.61 16.65
C MET A 179 1.46 3.16 18.10
N VAL A 180 0.21 3.12 18.53
CA VAL A 180 -0.18 2.71 19.88
C VAL A 180 -1.16 1.55 19.77
N PHE A 181 -0.90 0.49 20.51
CA PHE A 181 -1.78 -0.69 20.61
C PHE A 181 -2.61 -0.64 21.89
N ARG A 182 -3.78 -1.31 21.82
CA ARG A 182 -4.71 -1.46 22.97
C ARG A 182 -4.81 -2.91 23.38
#